data_a3e951e61c51798ce83a6c98b3fbd47c
#
_entry.id   a3e951e61c51798ce83a6c98b3fbd47c
#
_cell.length_a   1.000
_cell.length_b   1.000
_cell.length_c   1.000
_cell.angle_alpha   90.00
_cell.angle_beta   90.00
_cell.angle_gamma   90.00
#
_symmetry.space_group_name_H-M   'P 1'
#
loop_
_entity.id
_entity.type
_entity.pdbx_description
1 polymer ?
#
loop_
_entity_poly.entity_id
_entity_poly.type
_entity_poly.pdbx_seq_one_letter_code
_entity_poly.pdbx_strand_id
1 'polypeptide(L)'
;EIIKEIHFPHSLGLLYSAFTYYTGFKVNSGEYKVMGLAPYGRPCYADLIREKLINVAEDGSFQLDMSYFNYATGLTMTNKKFHLLFGGPPRKPETKLTQREMDLSASIQKVTEDIIVQLAKSIAKETGEKNLCLAGGVALNCVVNGILERKKIFNNIWIQPAAGDAGGALGAALAFWYLHNNGKRKISSKG
;
A
#
# COMPACT_ATOMS: atom_id res chain seq x y z
N GLU A 1 2.36 12.17 -18.70
CA GLU A 1 2.91 10.94 -19.35
C GLU A 1 3.13 9.86 -18.28
N ILE A 2 2.72 8.60 -18.57
CA ILE A 2 2.99 7.46 -17.72
C ILE A 2 4.41 7.00 -18.02
N ILE A 3 5.28 6.94 -17.00
CA ILE A 3 6.67 6.51 -17.14
C ILE A 3 6.79 5.00 -16.93
N LYS A 4 6.15 4.48 -15.86
CA LYS A 4 6.13 3.05 -15.51
C LYS A 4 4.77 2.65 -14.96
N GLU A 5 4.43 1.38 -15.11
CA GLU A 5 3.19 0.81 -14.62
C GLU A 5 3.41 -0.62 -14.11
N ILE A 6 2.76 -0.96 -13.00
CA ILE A 6 2.64 -2.33 -12.51
C ILE A 6 1.18 -2.74 -12.70
N HIS A 7 0.96 -3.70 -13.59
CA HIS A 7 -0.39 -4.10 -13.97
C HIS A 7 -1.05 -5.00 -12.91
N PHE A 8 -2.39 -4.90 -12.85
CA PHE A 8 -3.20 -5.91 -12.16
C PHE A 8 -2.83 -7.33 -12.67
N PRO A 9 -2.74 -8.35 -11.82
CA PRO A 9 -3.15 -8.38 -10.41
C PRO A 9 -2.05 -8.01 -9.40
N HIS A 10 -0.89 -7.54 -9.85
CA HIS A 10 0.25 -7.22 -9.01
C HIS A 10 0.08 -5.86 -8.36
N SER A 11 -0.44 -5.83 -7.12
CA SER A 11 -0.71 -4.61 -6.38
C SER A 11 -0.24 -4.72 -4.94
N LEU A 12 0.55 -3.74 -4.49
CA LEU A 12 0.98 -3.65 -3.09
C LEU A 12 -0.21 -3.41 -2.15
N GLY A 13 -1.21 -2.64 -2.61
CA GLY A 13 -2.45 -2.43 -1.88
C GLY A 13 -3.24 -3.74 -1.70
N LEU A 14 -3.37 -4.55 -2.76
CA LEU A 14 -4.04 -5.86 -2.66
C LEU A 14 -3.26 -6.86 -1.82
N LEU A 15 -1.92 -6.83 -1.85
CA LEU A 15 -1.11 -7.61 -0.92
C LEU A 15 -1.40 -7.20 0.52
N TYR A 16 -1.40 -5.91 0.83
CA TYR A 16 -1.72 -5.39 2.16
C TYR A 16 -3.15 -5.78 2.59
N SER A 17 -4.12 -5.66 1.69
CA SER A 17 -5.52 -6.07 1.90
C SER A 17 -5.67 -7.59 2.12
N ALA A 18 -4.83 -8.42 1.50
CA ALA A 18 -4.80 -9.85 1.77
C ALA A 18 -4.41 -10.15 3.23
N PHE A 19 -3.44 -9.42 3.78
CA PHE A 19 -3.10 -9.51 5.20
C PHE A 19 -4.18 -8.91 6.10
N THR A 20 -4.84 -7.83 5.67
CA THR A 20 -6.01 -7.26 6.36
C THR A 20 -7.11 -8.30 6.51
N TYR A 21 -7.47 -8.98 5.42
CA TYR A 21 -8.40 -10.09 5.43
C TYR A 21 -7.93 -11.24 6.34
N TYR A 22 -6.68 -11.65 6.20
CA TYR A 22 -6.12 -12.79 6.90
C TYR A 22 -6.04 -12.58 8.42
N THR A 23 -5.78 -11.36 8.86
CA THR A 23 -5.81 -10.95 10.27
C THR A 23 -7.23 -10.68 10.79
N GLY A 24 -8.27 -10.94 9.97
CA GLY A 24 -9.68 -10.89 10.35
C GLY A 24 -10.28 -9.49 10.39
N PHE A 25 -9.68 -8.55 9.69
CA PHE A 25 -10.23 -7.21 9.51
C PHE A 25 -10.95 -7.10 8.16
N LYS A 26 -11.85 -6.14 8.06
CA LYS A 26 -12.62 -5.89 6.84
C LYS A 26 -11.76 -5.17 5.81
N VAL A 27 -11.61 -5.75 4.62
CA VAL A 27 -10.90 -5.14 3.48
C VAL A 27 -11.57 -3.82 3.06
N ASN A 28 -10.79 -2.89 2.57
CA ASN A 28 -11.16 -1.52 2.18
C ASN A 28 -11.59 -0.61 3.34
N SER A 29 -11.51 -1.08 4.58
CA SER A 29 -11.81 -0.26 5.75
C SER A 29 -11.02 -0.67 7.00
N GLY A 30 -10.22 -1.72 6.94
CA GLY A 30 -9.47 -2.25 8.08
C GLY A 30 -7.96 -2.20 7.93
N GLU A 31 -7.45 -1.70 6.82
CA GLU A 31 -6.02 -1.58 6.55
C GLU A 31 -5.30 -0.73 7.62
N TYR A 32 -5.95 0.35 8.08
CA TYR A 32 -5.42 1.17 9.18
C TYR A 32 -5.30 0.41 10.50
N LYS A 33 -6.14 -0.63 10.72
CA LYS A 33 -6.06 -1.49 11.92
C LYS A 33 -4.82 -2.39 11.85
N VAL A 34 -4.49 -2.91 10.67
CA VAL A 34 -3.23 -3.65 10.45
C VAL A 34 -2.03 -2.75 10.69
N MET A 35 -2.04 -1.52 10.13
CA MET A 35 -1.01 -0.53 10.37
C MET A 35 -0.87 -0.20 11.88
N GLY A 36 -1.98 0.01 12.58
CA GLY A 36 -2.01 0.29 14.02
C GLY A 36 -1.63 -0.90 14.89
N LEU A 37 -1.79 -2.14 14.40
CA LEU A 37 -1.42 -3.36 15.10
C LEU A 37 0.07 -3.70 14.94
N ALA A 38 0.71 -3.26 13.85
CA ALA A 38 2.11 -3.56 13.53
C ALA A 38 3.11 -3.22 14.67
N PRO A 39 3.00 -2.11 15.40
CA PRO A 39 3.92 -1.80 16.50
C PRO A 39 3.93 -2.80 17.67
N TYR A 40 2.90 -3.63 17.79
CA TYR A 40 2.77 -4.65 18.84
C TYR A 40 3.37 -6.00 18.45
N GLY A 41 3.80 -6.16 17.18
CA GLY A 41 4.38 -7.38 16.64
C GLY A 41 5.86 -7.27 16.32
N ARG A 42 6.43 -8.40 15.91
CA ARG A 42 7.78 -8.50 15.35
C ARG A 42 7.67 -8.87 13.87
N PRO A 43 8.47 -8.30 12.96
CA PRO A 43 8.38 -8.59 11.53
C PRO A 43 9.03 -9.93 11.14
N CYS A 44 8.76 -10.99 11.93
CA CYS A 44 9.40 -12.31 11.78
C CYS A 44 8.96 -13.08 10.52
N TYR A 45 7.88 -12.65 9.86
CA TYR A 45 7.44 -13.21 8.57
C TYR A 45 7.87 -12.37 7.37
N ALA A 46 8.61 -11.27 7.55
CA ALA A 46 8.94 -10.37 6.44
C ALA A 46 9.76 -11.06 5.34
N ASP A 47 10.75 -11.87 5.71
CA ASP A 47 11.57 -12.59 4.74
C ASP A 47 10.77 -13.71 4.05
N LEU A 48 9.89 -14.39 4.78
CA LEU A 48 8.98 -15.38 4.20
C LEU A 48 8.01 -14.76 3.18
N ILE A 49 7.50 -13.55 3.46
CA ILE A 49 6.66 -12.79 2.54
C ILE A 49 7.44 -12.48 1.25
N ARG A 50 8.68 -11.98 1.37
CA ARG A 50 9.53 -11.67 0.21
C ARG A 50 9.89 -12.91 -0.60
N GLU A 51 10.19 -14.00 0.07
CA GLU A 51 10.59 -15.25 -0.59
C GLU A 51 9.43 -15.91 -1.34
N LYS A 52 8.22 -15.91 -0.76
CA LYS A 52 7.09 -16.73 -1.24
C LYS A 52 5.99 -15.94 -1.94
N LEU A 53 5.73 -14.70 -1.52
CA LEU A 53 4.54 -13.99 -1.99
C LEU A 53 4.83 -12.89 -2.99
N ILE A 54 6.04 -12.30 -2.95
CA ILE A 54 6.37 -11.14 -3.77
C ILE A 54 7.83 -11.18 -4.22
N ASN A 55 8.05 -11.08 -5.51
CA ASN A 55 9.37 -10.89 -6.08
C ASN A 55 9.59 -9.39 -6.34
N VAL A 56 10.61 -8.80 -5.74
CA VAL A 56 10.93 -7.36 -5.83
C VAL A 56 12.23 -7.18 -6.59
N ALA A 57 12.19 -6.41 -7.68
CA ALA A 57 13.36 -6.07 -8.47
C ALA A 57 14.18 -4.93 -7.84
N GLU A 58 15.38 -4.70 -8.35
CA GLU A 58 16.30 -3.66 -7.85
C GLU A 58 15.73 -2.24 -7.91
N ASP A 59 14.85 -1.96 -8.87
CA ASP A 59 14.18 -0.66 -9.00
C ASP A 59 12.93 -0.52 -8.09
N GLY A 60 12.61 -1.57 -7.32
CA GLY A 60 11.44 -1.63 -6.44
C GLY A 60 10.17 -2.10 -7.15
N SER A 61 10.18 -2.32 -8.47
CA SER A 61 9.07 -2.97 -9.15
C SER A 61 8.90 -4.39 -8.64
N PHE A 62 7.68 -4.93 -8.69
CA PHE A 62 7.40 -6.20 -8.07
C PHE A 62 6.34 -7.01 -8.80
N GLN A 63 6.35 -8.31 -8.56
CA GLN A 63 5.33 -9.26 -8.98
C GLN A 63 4.91 -10.14 -7.82
N LEU A 64 3.60 -10.38 -7.67
CA LEU A 64 3.06 -11.30 -6.66
C LEU A 64 2.97 -12.72 -7.22
N ASP A 65 3.28 -13.72 -6.40
CA ASP A 65 2.93 -15.11 -6.72
C ASP A 65 1.44 -15.34 -6.50
N MET A 66 0.67 -15.22 -7.58
CA MET A 66 -0.78 -15.33 -7.55
C MET A 66 -1.30 -16.70 -7.11
N SER A 67 -0.45 -17.71 -7.02
CA SER A 67 -0.84 -19.04 -6.51
C SER A 67 -1.25 -19.05 -5.02
N TYR A 68 -0.98 -17.97 -4.29
CA TYR A 68 -1.37 -17.80 -2.88
C TYR A 68 -2.65 -16.98 -2.68
N PHE A 69 -3.15 -16.32 -3.73
CA PHE A 69 -4.24 -15.35 -3.64
C PHE A 69 -5.46 -15.79 -4.43
N ASN A 70 -6.65 -15.39 -3.97
CA ASN A 70 -7.92 -15.66 -4.63
C ASN A 70 -8.60 -14.40 -5.17
N TYR A 71 -8.14 -13.22 -4.84
CA TYR A 71 -8.87 -11.98 -5.12
C TYR A 71 -9.07 -11.67 -6.62
N ALA A 72 -8.27 -12.28 -7.49
CA ALA A 72 -8.42 -12.08 -8.93
C ALA A 72 -9.64 -12.83 -9.51
N THR A 73 -10.03 -13.96 -8.92
CA THR A 73 -11.06 -14.85 -9.49
C THR A 73 -12.04 -15.42 -8.47
N GLY A 74 -11.83 -15.17 -7.18
CA GLY A 74 -12.60 -15.75 -6.08
C GLY A 74 -13.24 -14.72 -5.16
N LEU A 75 -13.94 -15.22 -4.14
CA LEU A 75 -14.64 -14.40 -3.14
C LEU A 75 -13.84 -14.15 -1.86
N THR A 76 -12.60 -14.63 -1.79
CA THR A 76 -11.70 -14.47 -0.65
C THR A 76 -10.39 -13.85 -1.12
N MET A 77 -9.67 -13.18 -0.23
CA MET A 77 -8.37 -12.59 -0.58
C MET A 77 -7.26 -13.64 -0.68
N THR A 78 -7.30 -14.66 0.18
CA THR A 78 -6.27 -15.69 0.32
C THR A 78 -6.83 -17.10 0.17
N ASN A 79 -5.97 -18.06 -0.13
CA ASN A 79 -6.33 -19.46 -0.31
C ASN A 79 -5.64 -20.40 0.71
N LYS A 80 -5.85 -21.72 0.58
CA LYS A 80 -5.26 -22.72 1.47
C LYS A 80 -3.73 -22.71 1.47
N LYS A 81 -3.09 -22.43 0.33
CA LYS A 81 -1.63 -22.37 0.23
C LYS A 81 -1.08 -21.22 1.09
N PHE A 82 -1.73 -20.05 1.05
CA PHE A 82 -1.42 -18.93 1.94
C PHE A 82 -1.63 -19.30 3.42
N HIS A 83 -2.73 -20.00 3.73
CA HIS A 83 -3.04 -20.40 5.11
C HIS A 83 -1.99 -21.37 5.68
N LEU A 84 -1.50 -22.30 4.87
CA LEU A 84 -0.43 -23.21 5.28
C LEU A 84 0.89 -22.48 5.53
N LEU A 85 1.20 -21.46 4.72
CA LEU A 85 2.42 -20.69 4.86
C LEU A 85 2.51 -19.98 6.23
N PHE A 86 1.38 -19.52 6.75
CA PHE A 86 1.31 -18.75 8.00
C PHE A 86 0.68 -19.53 9.19
N GLY A 87 0.58 -20.84 9.08
CA GLY A 87 0.24 -21.72 10.21
C GLY A 87 -1.26 -21.82 10.53
N GLY A 88 -2.16 -21.64 9.53
CA GLY A 88 -3.59 -21.90 9.74
C GLY A 88 -4.53 -20.95 8.99
N PRO A 89 -5.83 -21.05 9.21
CA PRO A 89 -6.82 -20.22 8.51
C PRO A 89 -6.79 -18.76 8.95
N PRO A 90 -7.46 -17.85 8.18
CA PRO A 90 -7.67 -16.48 8.60
C PRO A 90 -8.33 -16.41 9.98
N ARG A 91 -7.96 -15.39 10.77
CA ARG A 91 -8.65 -15.10 12.04
C ARG A 91 -10.12 -14.77 11.75
N LYS A 92 -11.01 -15.34 12.52
CA LYS A 92 -12.44 -14.98 12.46
C LYS A 92 -12.61 -13.54 12.98
N PRO A 93 -13.39 -12.69 12.29
CA PRO A 93 -13.70 -11.35 12.78
C PRO A 93 -14.16 -11.36 14.25
N GLU A 94 -13.84 -10.28 14.97
CA GLU A 94 -14.22 -10.04 16.37
C GLU A 94 -13.69 -11.07 17.40
N THR A 95 -12.87 -12.05 16.99
CA THR A 95 -12.17 -12.92 17.95
C THR A 95 -10.94 -12.22 18.52
N LYS A 96 -10.39 -12.74 19.62
CA LYS A 96 -9.20 -12.19 20.27
C LYS A 96 -8.01 -12.17 19.30
N LEU A 97 -7.29 -11.05 19.25
CA LEU A 97 -6.00 -10.92 18.58
C LEU A 97 -4.94 -11.69 19.36
N THR A 98 -4.08 -12.38 18.64
CA THR A 98 -2.93 -13.10 19.21
C THR A 98 -1.62 -12.49 18.72
N GLN A 99 -0.49 -12.97 19.25
CA GLN A 99 0.83 -12.54 18.80
C GLN A 99 1.04 -12.79 17.30
N ARG A 100 0.44 -13.84 16.75
CA ARG A 100 0.50 -14.15 15.33
C ARG A 100 -0.04 -13.00 14.45
N GLU A 101 -1.20 -12.46 14.78
CA GLU A 101 -1.79 -11.35 14.01
C GLU A 101 -0.95 -10.06 14.15
N MET A 102 -0.37 -9.83 15.31
CA MET A 102 0.55 -8.71 15.54
C MET A 102 1.82 -8.87 14.70
N ASP A 103 2.44 -10.04 14.69
CA ASP A 103 3.65 -10.34 13.94
C ASP A 103 3.42 -10.31 12.42
N LEU A 104 2.27 -10.80 11.95
CA LEU A 104 1.87 -10.69 10.55
C LEU A 104 1.68 -9.22 10.14
N SER A 105 1.04 -8.42 11.00
CA SER A 105 0.85 -6.99 10.75
C SER A 105 2.19 -6.24 10.70
N ALA A 106 3.09 -6.51 11.64
CA ALA A 106 4.45 -5.95 11.63
C ALA A 106 5.22 -6.36 10.37
N SER A 107 5.05 -7.61 9.93
CA SER A 107 5.77 -8.14 8.78
C SER A 107 5.32 -7.53 7.46
N ILE A 108 4.02 -7.45 7.21
CA ILE A 108 3.50 -6.82 5.99
C ILE A 108 3.77 -5.32 5.98
N GLN A 109 3.69 -4.65 7.13
CA GLN A 109 4.04 -3.24 7.26
C GLN A 109 5.51 -3.02 6.87
N LYS A 110 6.43 -3.81 7.41
CA LYS A 110 7.87 -3.75 7.08
C LYS A 110 8.14 -3.98 5.60
N VAL A 111 7.52 -4.99 4.99
CA VAL A 111 7.67 -5.27 3.54
C VAL A 111 7.15 -4.09 2.71
N THR A 112 6.00 -3.53 3.07
CA THR A 112 5.41 -2.37 2.39
C THR A 112 6.31 -1.14 2.47
N GLU A 113 6.87 -0.85 3.65
CA GLU A 113 7.80 0.25 3.87
C GLU A 113 9.04 0.14 2.97
N ASP A 114 9.65 -1.04 2.93
CA ASP A 114 10.86 -1.26 2.17
C ASP A 114 10.63 -1.12 0.66
N ILE A 115 9.54 -1.66 0.14
CA ILE A 115 9.18 -1.56 -1.28
C ILE A 115 8.93 -0.11 -1.67
N ILE A 116 8.14 0.62 -0.89
CA ILE A 116 7.82 2.02 -1.21
C ILE A 116 9.07 2.91 -1.13
N VAL A 117 9.94 2.68 -0.15
CA VAL A 117 11.22 3.40 -0.07
C VAL A 117 12.10 3.10 -1.28
N GLN A 118 12.14 1.86 -1.73
CA GLN A 118 12.92 1.45 -2.89
C GLN A 118 12.37 2.07 -4.19
N LEU A 119 11.05 2.01 -4.40
CA LEU A 119 10.36 2.69 -5.50
C LEU A 119 10.64 4.20 -5.50
N ALA A 120 10.50 4.85 -4.35
CA ALA A 120 10.74 6.28 -4.21
C ALA A 120 12.18 6.67 -4.59
N LYS A 121 13.18 5.89 -4.15
CA LYS A 121 14.58 6.10 -4.52
C LYS A 121 14.82 5.92 -6.02
N SER A 122 14.24 4.87 -6.59
CA SER A 122 14.37 4.56 -8.01
C SER A 122 13.76 5.66 -8.87
N ILE A 123 12.53 6.09 -8.56
CA ILE A 123 11.83 7.16 -9.27
C ILE A 123 12.60 8.49 -9.16
N ALA A 124 13.07 8.86 -7.96
CA ALA A 124 13.85 10.07 -7.78
C ALA A 124 15.14 10.07 -8.61
N LYS A 125 15.82 8.91 -8.69
CA LYS A 125 17.03 8.73 -9.50
C LYS A 125 16.74 8.82 -11.00
N GLU A 126 15.65 8.20 -11.45
CA GLU A 126 15.30 8.09 -12.87
C GLU A 126 14.77 9.42 -13.43
N THR A 127 13.91 10.10 -12.68
CA THR A 127 13.26 11.33 -13.12
C THR A 127 14.04 12.59 -12.81
N GLY A 128 14.87 12.58 -11.79
CA GLY A 128 15.54 13.76 -11.26
C GLY A 128 14.60 14.74 -10.52
N GLU A 129 13.30 14.38 -10.39
CA GLU A 129 12.30 15.22 -9.75
C GLU A 129 12.58 15.42 -8.26
N LYS A 130 12.25 16.60 -7.74
CA LYS A 130 12.49 16.98 -6.35
C LYS A 130 11.24 16.93 -5.47
N ASN A 131 10.08 16.81 -6.08
CA ASN A 131 8.81 16.80 -5.40
C ASN A 131 8.06 15.50 -5.71
N LEU A 132 7.42 14.92 -4.70
CA LEU A 132 6.63 13.71 -4.82
C LEU A 132 5.17 13.99 -4.48
N CYS A 133 4.26 13.58 -5.36
CA CYS A 133 2.83 13.51 -5.07
C CYS A 133 2.40 12.05 -4.93
N LEU A 134 1.68 11.74 -3.86
CA LEU A 134 1.15 10.40 -3.59
C LEU A 134 -0.37 10.41 -3.64
N ALA A 135 -0.94 9.43 -4.33
CA ALA A 135 -2.36 9.12 -4.36
C ALA A 135 -2.56 7.60 -4.42
N GLY A 136 -3.78 7.14 -4.18
CA GLY A 136 -4.14 5.73 -4.04
C GLY A 136 -4.24 5.30 -2.58
N GLY A 137 -4.89 4.13 -2.33
CA GLY A 137 -5.15 3.64 -0.97
C GLY A 137 -3.88 3.47 -0.12
N VAL A 138 -2.77 3.04 -0.73
CA VAL A 138 -1.49 2.86 -0.02
C VAL A 138 -0.89 4.20 0.45
N ALA A 139 -1.20 5.31 -0.23
CA ALA A 139 -0.77 6.65 0.18
C ALA A 139 -1.39 7.11 1.52
N LEU A 140 -2.40 6.40 2.02
CA LEU A 140 -2.97 6.61 3.37
C LEU A 140 -2.13 5.98 4.49
N ASN A 141 -1.09 5.20 4.15
CA ASN A 141 -0.20 4.62 5.16
C ASN A 141 0.74 5.70 5.72
N CYS A 142 0.31 6.33 6.81
CA CYS A 142 1.04 7.45 7.42
C CYS A 142 2.42 7.04 7.98
N VAL A 143 2.63 5.77 8.31
CA VAL A 143 3.93 5.27 8.77
C VAL A 143 4.94 5.31 7.62
N VAL A 144 4.56 4.80 6.45
CA VAL A 144 5.38 4.87 5.23
C VAL A 144 5.66 6.32 4.85
N ASN A 145 4.63 7.17 4.87
CA ASN A 145 4.75 8.58 4.54
C ASN A 145 5.76 9.29 5.46
N GLY A 146 5.71 9.03 6.77
CA GLY A 146 6.68 9.53 7.72
C GLY A 146 8.11 9.01 7.49
N ILE A 147 8.26 7.77 7.00
CA ILE A 147 9.58 7.24 6.63
C ILE A 147 10.15 7.97 5.40
N LEU A 148 9.33 8.18 4.37
CA LEU A 148 9.74 8.92 3.16
C LEU A 148 10.17 10.34 3.51
N GLU A 149 9.41 11.03 4.37
CA GLU A 149 9.72 12.38 4.84
C GLU A 149 11.07 12.42 5.60
N ARG A 150 11.29 11.50 6.53
CA ARG A 150 12.55 11.43 7.28
C ARG A 150 13.76 11.06 6.43
N LYS A 151 13.57 10.27 5.37
CA LYS A 151 14.66 9.85 4.46
C LYS A 151 15.09 10.97 3.49
N LYS A 152 14.31 12.02 3.36
CA LYS A 152 14.61 13.18 2.50
C LYS A 152 14.99 12.79 1.05
N ILE A 153 14.32 11.77 0.52
CA ILE A 153 14.50 11.34 -0.88
C ILE A 153 14.01 12.44 -1.82
N PHE A 154 12.92 13.11 -1.45
CA PHE A 154 12.37 14.29 -2.13
C PHE A 154 12.43 15.51 -1.22
N ASN A 155 12.51 16.69 -1.82
CA ASN A 155 12.49 17.95 -1.07
C ASN A 155 11.12 18.21 -0.44
N ASN A 156 10.06 17.89 -1.19
CA ASN A 156 8.69 18.04 -0.74
C ASN A 156 7.88 16.78 -1.08
N ILE A 157 6.98 16.41 -0.17
CA ILE A 157 6.03 15.31 -0.37
C ILE A 157 4.63 15.86 -0.16
N TRP A 158 3.75 15.68 -1.15
CA TRP A 158 2.35 16.01 -1.03
C TRP A 158 1.50 14.75 -1.13
N ILE A 159 0.59 14.59 -0.19
CA ILE A 159 -0.30 13.44 -0.12
C ILE A 159 -1.73 13.96 -0.20
N GLN A 160 -2.49 13.46 -1.19
CA GLN A 160 -3.90 13.80 -1.30
C GLN A 160 -4.64 13.38 -0.02
N PRO A 161 -5.31 14.29 0.71
CA PRO A 161 -6.05 13.93 1.92
C PRO A 161 -7.10 12.83 1.70
N ALA A 162 -7.77 12.85 0.55
CA ALA A 162 -8.67 11.78 0.11
C ALA A 162 -7.95 10.86 -0.89
N ALA A 163 -6.82 10.26 -0.48
CA ALA A 163 -5.93 9.53 -1.38
C ALA A 163 -6.55 8.27 -1.98
N GLY A 164 -7.50 7.63 -1.29
CA GLY A 164 -8.23 6.46 -1.78
C GLY A 164 -9.35 6.80 -2.77
N ASP A 165 -10.31 5.90 -2.92
CA ASP A 165 -11.41 5.98 -3.91
C ASP A 165 -12.23 7.26 -3.81
N ALA A 166 -12.38 7.83 -2.59
CA ALA A 166 -13.10 9.09 -2.37
C ALA A 166 -12.48 10.28 -3.15
N GLY A 167 -11.19 10.23 -3.45
CA GLY A 167 -10.50 11.27 -4.24
C GLY A 167 -10.96 11.37 -5.69
N GLY A 168 -11.58 10.32 -6.22
CA GLY A 168 -12.13 10.32 -7.58
C GLY A 168 -13.20 11.38 -7.79
N ALA A 169 -14.05 11.65 -6.80
CA ALA A 169 -15.07 12.68 -6.86
C ALA A 169 -14.44 14.08 -6.95
N LEU A 170 -13.45 14.36 -6.11
CA LEU A 170 -12.70 15.62 -6.16
C LEU A 170 -11.93 15.77 -7.48
N GLY A 171 -11.26 14.71 -7.90
CA GLY A 171 -10.50 14.68 -9.15
C GLY A 171 -11.37 14.94 -10.37
N ALA A 172 -12.56 14.33 -10.45
CA ALA A 172 -13.51 14.57 -11.53
C ALA A 172 -13.98 16.03 -11.57
N ALA A 173 -14.30 16.62 -10.44
CA ALA A 173 -14.71 18.02 -10.35
C ALA A 173 -13.58 18.97 -10.80
N LEU A 174 -12.35 18.71 -10.36
CA LEU A 174 -11.18 19.51 -10.74
C LEU A 174 -10.84 19.33 -12.22
N ALA A 175 -10.88 18.11 -12.74
CA ALA A 175 -10.66 17.82 -14.16
C ALA A 175 -11.68 18.55 -15.04
N PHE A 176 -12.97 18.50 -14.68
CA PHE A 176 -14.00 19.23 -15.39
C PHE A 176 -13.73 20.74 -15.39
N TRP A 177 -13.40 21.32 -14.22
CA TRP A 177 -13.12 22.74 -14.10
C TRP A 177 -11.88 23.19 -14.92
N TYR A 178 -10.78 22.47 -14.77
CA TYR A 178 -9.50 22.90 -15.36
C TYR A 178 -9.33 22.45 -16.82
N LEU A 179 -9.75 21.24 -17.18
CA LEU A 179 -9.52 20.67 -18.48
C LEU A 179 -10.66 20.94 -19.47
N HIS A 180 -11.91 20.88 -18.99
CA HIS A 180 -13.07 21.10 -19.86
C HIS A 180 -13.48 22.58 -19.92
N ASN A 181 -13.59 23.23 -18.79
CA ASN A 181 -14.01 24.65 -18.73
C ASN A 181 -12.83 25.63 -18.84
N ASN A 182 -11.59 25.19 -19.01
CA ASN A 182 -10.40 26.04 -19.03
C ASN A 182 -10.31 26.98 -17.81
N GLY A 183 -10.77 26.51 -16.66
CA GLY A 183 -10.82 27.27 -15.43
C GLY A 183 -9.43 27.70 -14.96
N LYS A 184 -9.29 28.94 -14.52
CA LYS A 184 -8.02 29.44 -14.00
C LYS A 184 -7.82 29.00 -12.56
N ARG A 185 -6.61 28.51 -12.24
CA ARG A 185 -6.24 28.20 -10.88
C ARG A 185 -6.08 29.50 -10.08
N LYS A 186 -6.87 29.66 -9.03
CA LYS A 186 -6.70 30.72 -8.04
C LYS A 186 -5.92 30.13 -6.87
N ILE A 187 -4.71 30.58 -6.64
CA ILE A 187 -3.90 30.19 -5.48
C ILE A 187 -4.25 31.19 -4.37
N SER A 188 -4.82 30.68 -3.28
CA SER A 188 -4.99 31.47 -2.06
C SER A 188 -3.64 31.56 -1.35
N SER A 189 -3.26 32.75 -0.90
CA SER A 189 -2.05 32.95 -0.08
C SER A 189 -2.16 32.35 1.33
N LYS A 190 -3.30 31.76 1.67
CA LYS A 190 -3.58 31.17 2.98
C LYS A 190 -3.67 29.63 2.94
N GLY A 191 -3.08 28.99 1.95
CA GLY A 191 -3.02 27.52 1.84
C GLY A 191 -4.25 26.96 1.13
#